data_e74c46f33326c64339e4b774f39310dd
#
_entry.id   e74c46f33326c64339e4b774f39310dd
#
_cell.length_a   1.000
_cell.length_b   1.000
_cell.length_c   1.000
_cell.angle_alpha   90.00
_cell.angle_beta   90.00
_cell.angle_gamma   90.00
#
_symmetry.space_group_name_H-M   'P 1'
#
loop_
_entity.id
_entity.type
_entity.pdbx_description
1 polymer ?
#
loop_
_entity_poly.entity_id
_entity_poly.type
_entity_poly.pdbx_seq_one_letter_code
_entity_poly.pdbx_strand_id
1 'polypeptide(L)'
;MVALGAVVLALDLPGGQLRWWYLAAIILSLAGDVFLMLPESAMDPELSFVAGLGSFLVAHALYVVGMVLLGVSGGWLVIGTVAAVLVIVTVGRRVIAGARATDRRLFAPVMAYVVVIAVMIATSFGTGIIVGIVGALLFGFSDSVIGWTRFLRDFPHS
;
A
#
# COMPACT_ATOMS: atom_id res chain seq x y z
N MET A 1 11.40 -7.53 5.67
CA MET A 1 10.09 -7.97 6.20
C MET A 1 10.22 -8.88 7.41
N VAL A 2 11.03 -9.97 7.41
CA VAL A 2 11.19 -10.88 8.56
C VAL A 2 11.66 -10.15 9.83
N ALA A 3 12.68 -9.28 9.71
CA ALA A 3 13.16 -8.48 10.84
C ALA A 3 12.07 -7.53 11.41
N LEU A 4 11.24 -6.95 10.55
CA LEU A 4 10.13 -6.10 10.95
C LEU A 4 9.06 -6.89 11.71
N GLY A 5 8.75 -8.11 11.27
CA GLY A 5 7.85 -9.03 11.95
C GLY A 5 8.37 -9.40 13.35
N ALA A 6 9.67 -9.66 13.48
CA ALA A 6 10.30 -9.94 14.77
C ALA A 6 10.20 -8.74 15.74
N VAL A 7 10.39 -7.51 15.21
CA VAL A 7 10.22 -6.29 16.01
C VAL A 7 8.79 -6.12 16.48
N VAL A 8 7.79 -6.34 15.60
CA VAL A 8 6.37 -6.24 15.97
C VAL A 8 6.00 -7.28 17.06
N LEU A 9 6.57 -8.48 16.98
CA LEU A 9 6.37 -9.52 18.02
C LEU A 9 7.01 -9.15 19.36
N ALA A 10 8.16 -8.46 19.32
CA ALA A 10 8.88 -8.03 20.50
C ALA A 10 8.27 -6.78 21.15
N LEU A 11 7.50 -5.98 20.39
CA LEU A 11 6.82 -4.81 20.92
C LEU A 11 5.58 -5.23 21.72
N ASP A 12 5.52 -4.74 22.96
CA ASP A 12 4.33 -4.90 23.82
C ASP A 12 3.28 -3.86 23.42
N LEU A 13 2.61 -4.13 22.28
CA LEU A 13 1.58 -3.23 21.77
C LEU A 13 0.32 -3.30 22.64
N PRO A 14 -0.29 -2.14 22.96
CA PRO A 14 -1.52 -2.10 23.75
C PRO A 14 -2.60 -2.98 23.11
N GLY A 15 -3.26 -3.81 23.92
CA GLY A 15 -4.40 -4.61 23.49
C GLY A 15 -4.10 -5.99 22.89
N GLY A 16 -2.88 -6.53 23.03
CA GLY A 16 -2.52 -7.92 22.67
C GLY A 16 -2.90 -8.42 21.26
N GLN A 17 -4.08 -8.06 20.77
CA GLN A 17 -4.56 -8.40 19.44
C GLN A 17 -3.99 -7.51 18.33
N LEU A 18 -3.56 -6.29 18.67
CA LEU A 18 -3.09 -5.30 17.69
C LEU A 18 -1.87 -5.80 16.89
N ARG A 19 -0.96 -6.50 17.55
CA ARG A 19 0.22 -7.12 16.93
C ARG A 19 -0.12 -8.10 15.82
N TRP A 20 -1.25 -8.80 15.91
CA TRP A 20 -1.65 -9.78 14.91
C TRP A 20 -2.09 -9.13 13.60
N TRP A 21 -2.73 -7.96 13.67
CA TRP A 21 -3.08 -7.18 12.48
C TRP A 21 -1.84 -6.74 11.71
N TYR A 22 -0.83 -6.21 12.43
CA TYR A 22 0.43 -5.81 11.80
C TYR A 22 1.23 -6.99 11.28
N LEU A 23 1.26 -8.12 11.99
CA LEU A 23 1.93 -9.33 11.52
C LEU A 23 1.28 -9.88 10.26
N ALA A 24 -0.05 -9.98 10.23
CA ALA A 24 -0.78 -10.42 9.04
C ALA A 24 -0.51 -9.48 7.85
N ALA A 25 -0.50 -8.16 8.07
CA ALA A 25 -0.16 -7.19 7.05
C ALA A 25 1.26 -7.38 6.50
N ILE A 26 2.26 -7.60 7.38
CA ILE A 26 3.65 -7.86 6.98
C ILE A 26 3.78 -9.15 6.17
N ILE A 27 3.11 -10.23 6.59
CA ILE A 27 3.12 -11.51 5.87
C ILE A 27 2.51 -11.34 4.46
N LEU A 28 1.40 -10.63 4.35
CA LEU A 28 0.76 -10.36 3.06
C LEU A 28 1.59 -9.42 2.19
N SER A 29 2.27 -8.43 2.78
CA SER A 29 3.21 -7.59 2.03
C SER A 29 4.36 -8.43 1.47
N LEU A 30 4.92 -9.34 2.27
CA LEU A 30 5.96 -10.26 1.81
C LEU A 30 5.45 -11.17 0.68
N ALA A 31 4.22 -11.68 0.80
CA ALA A 31 3.60 -12.46 -0.28
C ALA A 31 3.45 -11.63 -1.56
N GLY A 32 3.06 -10.37 -1.44
CA GLY A 32 3.00 -9.42 -2.56
C GLY A 32 4.35 -9.25 -3.25
N ASP A 33 5.42 -9.02 -2.48
CA ASP A 33 6.80 -8.95 -3.01
C ASP A 33 7.17 -10.22 -3.76
N VAL A 34 6.88 -11.40 -3.18
CA VAL A 34 7.17 -12.69 -3.81
C VAL A 34 6.43 -12.82 -5.14
N PHE A 35 5.13 -12.51 -5.19
CA PHE A 35 4.37 -12.59 -6.45
C PHE A 35 4.93 -11.66 -7.52
N LEU A 36 5.32 -10.43 -7.18
CA LEU A 36 5.91 -9.49 -8.14
C LEU A 36 7.30 -9.90 -8.64
N MET A 37 8.01 -10.76 -7.89
CA MET A 37 9.34 -11.25 -8.25
C MET A 37 9.32 -12.63 -8.93
N LEU A 38 8.16 -13.27 -9.09
CA LEU A 38 8.07 -14.57 -9.74
C LEU A 38 8.49 -14.47 -11.21
N PRO A 39 9.32 -15.41 -11.68
CA PRO A 39 9.70 -15.48 -13.09
C PRO A 39 8.51 -15.94 -13.94
N GLU A 40 8.48 -15.53 -15.21
CA GLU A 40 7.42 -15.89 -16.18
C GLU A 40 7.29 -17.42 -16.36
N SER A 41 8.34 -18.18 -16.08
CA SER A 41 8.31 -19.64 -16.10
C SER A 41 7.51 -20.28 -14.96
N ALA A 42 7.27 -19.53 -13.88
CA ALA A 42 6.55 -20.02 -12.69
C ALA A 42 5.07 -19.61 -12.70
N MET A 43 4.75 -18.42 -13.21
CA MET A 43 3.40 -17.89 -13.25
C MET A 43 3.26 -16.89 -14.40
N ASP A 44 2.07 -16.82 -14.99
CA ASP A 44 1.73 -15.78 -15.97
C ASP A 44 1.99 -14.38 -15.40
N PRO A 45 2.68 -13.48 -16.13
CA PRO A 45 3.07 -12.16 -15.63
C PRO A 45 1.90 -11.28 -15.20
N GLU A 46 0.77 -11.36 -15.88
CA GLU A 46 -0.44 -10.60 -15.51
C GLU A 46 -1.06 -11.16 -14.24
N LEU A 47 -1.13 -12.49 -14.12
CA LEU A 47 -1.66 -13.15 -12.93
C LEU A 47 -0.77 -12.89 -11.71
N SER A 48 0.55 -12.96 -11.84
CA SER A 48 1.48 -12.66 -10.75
C SER A 48 1.39 -11.21 -10.30
N PHE A 49 1.23 -10.28 -11.25
CA PHE A 49 1.02 -8.86 -10.94
C PHE A 49 -0.29 -8.63 -10.17
N VAL A 50 -1.41 -9.21 -10.64
CA VAL A 50 -2.72 -9.08 -9.97
C VAL A 50 -2.71 -9.74 -8.60
N ALA A 51 -2.05 -10.90 -8.44
CA ALA A 51 -1.90 -11.56 -7.14
C ALA A 51 -1.07 -10.72 -6.16
N GLY A 52 0.04 -10.13 -6.63
CA GLY A 52 0.86 -9.20 -5.86
C GLY A 52 0.07 -7.96 -5.43
N LEU A 53 -0.62 -7.33 -6.38
CA LEU A 53 -1.47 -6.17 -6.11
C LEU A 53 -2.57 -6.48 -5.09
N GLY A 54 -3.22 -7.64 -5.21
CA GLY A 54 -4.24 -8.11 -4.28
C GLY A 54 -3.69 -8.36 -2.87
N SER A 55 -2.52 -8.98 -2.76
CA SER A 55 -1.84 -9.23 -1.48
C SER A 55 -1.50 -7.91 -0.78
N PHE A 56 -0.95 -6.94 -1.49
CA PHE A 56 -0.68 -5.62 -0.95
C PHE A 56 -1.95 -4.86 -0.59
N LEU A 57 -3.02 -4.95 -1.40
CA LEU A 57 -4.31 -4.33 -1.10
C LEU A 57 -4.84 -4.78 0.27
N VAL A 58 -4.83 -6.10 0.52
CA VAL A 58 -5.28 -6.66 1.80
C VAL A 58 -4.31 -6.26 2.92
N ALA A 59 -3.00 -6.30 2.70
CA ALA A 59 -2.01 -5.86 3.67
C ALA A 59 -2.24 -4.41 4.13
N HIS A 60 -2.48 -3.49 3.17
CA HIS A 60 -2.75 -2.09 3.50
C HIS A 60 -4.07 -1.91 4.25
N ALA A 61 -5.11 -2.66 3.91
CA ALA A 61 -6.36 -2.66 4.67
C ALA A 61 -6.14 -3.11 6.12
N LEU A 62 -5.31 -4.14 6.35
CA LEU A 62 -4.96 -4.59 7.70
C LEU A 62 -4.13 -3.55 8.48
N TYR A 63 -3.20 -2.83 7.83
CA TYR A 63 -2.51 -1.70 8.44
C TYR A 63 -3.49 -0.61 8.86
N VAL A 64 -4.44 -0.26 8.00
CA VAL A 64 -5.50 0.73 8.32
C VAL A 64 -6.30 0.28 9.55
N VAL A 65 -6.74 -0.99 9.60
CA VAL A 65 -7.45 -1.53 10.76
C VAL A 65 -6.59 -1.41 12.02
N GLY A 66 -5.32 -1.83 11.96
CA GLY A 66 -4.38 -1.71 13.07
C GLY A 66 -4.22 -0.28 13.58
N MET A 67 -4.10 0.69 12.66
CA MET A 67 -3.98 2.12 12.98
C MET A 67 -5.26 2.70 13.62
N VAL A 68 -6.42 2.32 13.09
CA VAL A 68 -7.71 2.75 13.65
C VAL A 68 -7.91 2.20 15.07
N LEU A 69 -7.56 0.93 15.30
CA LEU A 69 -7.64 0.30 16.63
C LEU A 69 -6.63 0.90 17.61
N LEU A 70 -5.50 1.42 17.13
CA LEU A 70 -4.51 2.12 17.94
C LEU A 70 -5.03 3.48 18.43
N GLY A 71 -5.97 4.05 17.69
CA GLY A 71 -6.58 5.36 17.97
C GLY A 71 -6.15 6.43 16.97
N VAL A 72 -7.12 7.23 16.53
CA VAL A 72 -6.94 8.27 15.51
C VAL A 72 -7.43 9.60 16.04
N SER A 73 -6.58 10.62 15.97
CA SER A 73 -6.91 12.01 16.33
C SER A 73 -7.46 12.77 15.13
N GLY A 74 -8.59 13.48 15.29
CA GLY A 74 -9.25 14.20 14.22
C GLY A 74 -8.37 15.29 13.57
N GLY A 75 -7.61 16.04 14.35
CA GLY A 75 -6.75 17.10 13.83
C GLY A 75 -5.62 16.56 12.92
N TRP A 76 -4.93 15.53 13.38
CA TRP A 76 -3.89 14.85 12.60
C TRP A 76 -4.45 14.13 11.36
N LEU A 77 -5.66 13.57 11.47
CA LEU A 77 -6.35 12.93 10.34
C LEU A 77 -6.63 13.93 9.21
N VAL A 78 -6.98 15.18 9.51
CA VAL A 78 -7.16 16.24 8.50
C VAL A 78 -5.87 16.47 7.73
N ILE A 79 -4.73 16.59 8.42
CA ILE A 79 -3.41 16.77 7.78
C ILE A 79 -3.10 15.55 6.88
N GLY A 80 -3.32 14.34 7.39
CA GLY A 80 -3.12 13.11 6.64
C GLY A 80 -4.04 13.00 5.41
N THR A 81 -5.29 13.46 5.52
CA THR A 81 -6.21 13.50 4.38
C THR A 81 -5.71 14.45 3.29
N VAL A 82 -5.22 15.63 3.66
CA VAL A 82 -4.60 16.55 2.70
C VAL A 82 -3.39 15.90 2.00
N ALA A 83 -2.51 15.25 2.77
CA ALA A 83 -1.36 14.54 2.21
C ALA A 83 -1.81 13.42 1.25
N ALA A 84 -2.80 12.62 1.63
CA ALA A 84 -3.36 11.56 0.79
C ALA A 84 -3.96 12.11 -0.52
N VAL A 85 -4.72 13.20 -0.45
CA VAL A 85 -5.28 13.86 -1.65
C VAL A 85 -4.15 14.36 -2.57
N LEU A 86 -3.09 14.95 -2.02
CA LEU A 86 -1.93 15.38 -2.81
C LEU A 86 -1.28 14.19 -3.54
N VAL A 87 -1.12 13.05 -2.88
CA VAL A 87 -0.58 11.82 -3.51
C VAL A 87 -1.51 11.33 -4.63
N ILE A 88 -2.82 11.31 -4.42
CA ILE A 88 -3.79 10.93 -5.47
C ILE A 88 -3.69 11.88 -6.67
N VAL A 89 -3.67 13.19 -6.42
CA VAL A 89 -3.69 14.19 -7.50
C VAL A 89 -2.37 14.22 -8.27
N THR A 90 -1.24 14.00 -7.63
CA THR A 90 0.09 14.09 -8.27
C THR A 90 0.47 12.79 -8.98
N VAL A 91 0.31 11.66 -8.34
CA VAL A 91 0.75 10.34 -8.83
C VAL A 91 -0.43 9.43 -9.16
N GLY A 92 -1.37 9.28 -8.23
CA GLY A 92 -2.47 8.31 -8.34
C GLY A 92 -3.27 8.46 -9.63
N ARG A 93 -3.62 9.68 -10.00
CA ARG A 93 -4.37 9.96 -11.25
C ARG A 93 -3.62 9.47 -12.50
N ARG A 94 -2.31 9.64 -12.54
CA ARG A 94 -1.47 9.22 -13.68
C ARG A 94 -1.39 7.71 -13.76
N VAL A 95 -1.18 7.04 -12.63
CA VAL A 95 -1.13 5.58 -12.54
C VAL A 95 -2.47 4.96 -12.94
N ILE A 96 -3.59 5.49 -12.43
CA ILE A 96 -4.94 5.03 -12.79
C ILE A 96 -5.22 5.23 -14.29
N ALA A 97 -4.86 6.38 -14.84
CA ALA A 97 -5.03 6.66 -16.27
C ALA A 97 -4.18 5.72 -17.13
N GLY A 98 -2.93 5.47 -16.74
CA GLY A 98 -2.03 4.52 -17.40
C GLY A 98 -2.57 3.09 -17.37
N ALA A 99 -2.99 2.61 -16.20
CA ALA A 99 -3.60 1.29 -16.05
C ALA A 99 -4.84 1.11 -16.96
N ARG A 100 -5.71 2.13 -17.02
CA ARG A 100 -6.89 2.12 -17.88
C ARG A 100 -6.53 2.10 -19.37
N ALA A 101 -5.45 2.76 -19.75
CA ALA A 101 -4.99 2.79 -21.13
C ALA A 101 -4.33 1.47 -21.56
N THR A 102 -3.66 0.80 -20.64
CA THR A 102 -3.00 -0.50 -20.86
C THR A 102 -4.04 -1.63 -20.94
N ASP A 103 -4.87 -1.78 -19.94
CA ASP A 103 -6.01 -2.72 -19.92
C ASP A 103 -7.13 -2.19 -19.02
N ARG A 104 -8.36 -2.10 -19.58
CA ARG A 104 -9.55 -1.68 -18.81
C ARG A 104 -9.85 -2.58 -17.60
N ARG A 105 -9.42 -3.84 -17.63
CA ARG A 105 -9.60 -4.78 -16.50
C ARG A 105 -8.79 -4.38 -15.29
N LEU A 106 -7.62 -3.76 -15.49
CA LEU A 106 -6.74 -3.30 -14.42
C LEU A 106 -7.21 -2.00 -13.75
N PHE A 107 -8.14 -1.27 -14.39
CA PHE A 107 -8.63 0.00 -13.85
C PHE A 107 -9.21 -0.12 -12.44
N ALA A 108 -10.13 -1.07 -12.20
CA ALA A 108 -10.78 -1.21 -10.92
C ALA A 108 -9.82 -1.70 -9.81
N PRO A 109 -8.98 -2.73 -10.02
CA PRO A 109 -7.98 -3.14 -9.04
C PRO A 109 -6.98 -2.02 -8.69
N VAL A 110 -6.45 -1.32 -9.68
CA VAL A 110 -5.47 -0.24 -9.47
C VAL A 110 -6.12 0.96 -8.77
N MET A 111 -7.35 1.31 -9.12
CA MET A 111 -8.09 2.36 -8.43
C MET A 111 -8.33 2.01 -6.95
N ALA A 112 -8.78 0.78 -6.66
CA ALA A 112 -8.97 0.32 -5.29
C ALA A 112 -7.66 0.37 -4.50
N TYR A 113 -6.55 0.00 -5.14
CA TYR A 113 -5.22 0.04 -4.56
C TYR A 113 -4.76 1.47 -4.22
N VAL A 114 -4.91 2.42 -5.13
CA VAL A 114 -4.58 3.84 -4.89
C VAL A 114 -5.42 4.40 -3.74
N VAL A 115 -6.70 4.05 -3.67
CA VAL A 115 -7.59 4.48 -2.59
C VAL A 115 -7.14 3.92 -1.24
N VAL A 116 -6.80 2.62 -1.14
CA VAL A 116 -6.40 2.03 0.14
C VAL A 116 -5.06 2.59 0.63
N ILE A 117 -4.11 2.87 -0.27
CA ILE A 117 -2.86 3.58 0.10
C ILE A 117 -3.16 4.98 0.64
N ALA A 118 -4.05 5.71 -0.02
CA ALA A 118 -4.43 7.05 0.43
C ALA A 118 -5.07 7.02 1.83
N VAL A 119 -5.96 6.04 2.09
CA VAL A 119 -6.56 5.84 3.41
C VAL A 119 -5.49 5.46 4.43
N MET A 120 -4.53 4.58 4.08
CA MET A 120 -3.42 4.21 4.95
C MET A 120 -2.56 5.44 5.32
N ILE A 121 -2.23 6.29 4.36
CA ILE A 121 -1.49 7.53 4.61
C ILE A 121 -2.30 8.43 5.55
N ALA A 122 -3.58 8.67 5.26
CA ALA A 122 -4.43 9.52 6.10
C ALA A 122 -4.52 9.00 7.55
N THR A 123 -4.77 7.70 7.73
CA THR A 123 -4.87 7.08 9.06
C THR A 123 -3.53 7.04 9.80
N SER A 124 -2.40 6.87 9.09
CA SER A 124 -1.08 6.91 9.72
C SER A 124 -0.79 8.27 10.36
N PHE A 125 -1.10 9.37 9.66
CA PHE A 125 -1.06 10.70 10.27
C PHE A 125 -2.01 10.80 11.47
N GLY A 126 -3.21 10.27 11.33
CA GLY A 126 -4.21 10.25 12.38
C GLY A 126 -3.72 9.66 13.70
N THR A 127 -2.81 8.68 13.68
CA THR A 127 -2.20 8.12 14.88
C THR A 127 -1.23 9.08 15.58
N GLY A 128 -0.70 10.07 14.89
CA GLY A 128 0.34 10.99 15.41
C GLY A 128 1.71 10.31 15.63
N ILE A 129 1.88 9.04 15.27
CA ILE A 129 3.12 8.27 15.47
C ILE A 129 4.05 8.50 14.28
N ILE A 130 5.13 9.26 14.50
CA ILE A 130 6.07 9.67 13.44
C ILE A 130 6.62 8.49 12.65
N VAL A 131 7.02 7.39 13.32
CA VAL A 131 7.56 6.21 12.65
C VAL A 131 6.52 5.57 11.72
N GLY A 132 5.24 5.52 12.14
CA GLY A 132 4.13 5.04 11.32
C GLY A 132 3.89 5.93 10.10
N ILE A 133 3.93 7.25 10.28
CA ILE A 133 3.76 8.25 9.21
C ILE A 133 4.88 8.09 8.16
N VAL A 134 6.14 8.05 8.62
CA VAL A 134 7.30 7.87 7.72
C VAL A 134 7.20 6.54 6.98
N GLY A 135 6.84 5.45 7.67
CA GLY A 135 6.65 4.14 7.07
C GLY A 135 5.58 4.15 5.98
N ALA A 136 4.41 4.76 6.25
CA ALA A 136 3.32 4.87 5.29
C ALA A 136 3.70 5.71 4.04
N LEU A 137 4.44 6.81 4.23
CA LEU A 137 4.92 7.63 3.13
C LEU A 137 5.97 6.91 2.27
N LEU A 138 6.92 6.21 2.89
CA LEU A 138 7.92 5.41 2.18
C LEU A 138 7.27 4.28 1.39
N PHE A 139 6.27 3.62 1.99
CA PHE A 139 5.51 2.57 1.32
C PHE A 139 4.76 3.13 0.10
N GLY A 140 4.00 4.21 0.29
CA GLY A 140 3.27 4.88 -0.79
C GLY A 140 4.19 5.39 -1.91
N PHE A 141 5.40 5.84 -1.57
CA PHE A 141 6.42 6.22 -2.55
C PHE A 141 6.93 5.00 -3.34
N SER A 142 7.30 3.91 -2.66
CA SER A 142 7.74 2.66 -3.30
C SER A 142 6.68 2.13 -4.27
N ASP A 143 5.44 2.07 -3.84
CA ASP A 143 4.32 1.58 -4.66
C ASP A 143 4.02 2.51 -5.83
N SER A 144 4.20 3.81 -5.64
CA SER A 144 4.10 4.79 -6.73
C SER A 144 5.14 4.56 -7.81
N VAL A 145 6.37 4.17 -7.43
CA VAL A 145 7.44 3.81 -8.38
C VAL A 145 7.07 2.53 -9.15
N ILE A 146 6.54 1.51 -8.47
CA ILE A 146 6.08 0.27 -9.13
C ILE A 146 4.97 0.59 -10.15
N GLY A 147 3.94 1.34 -9.73
CA GLY A 147 2.86 1.76 -10.62
C GLY A 147 3.35 2.62 -11.79
N TRP A 148 4.30 3.53 -11.54
CA TRP A 148 4.91 4.37 -12.57
C TRP A 148 5.69 3.55 -13.60
N THR A 149 6.54 2.64 -13.16
CA THR A 149 7.33 1.79 -14.05
C THR A 149 6.45 0.84 -14.86
N ARG A 150 5.37 0.31 -14.26
CA ARG A 150 4.45 -0.63 -14.92
C ARG A 150 3.55 0.03 -15.96
N PHE A 151 3.06 1.24 -15.70
CA PHE A 151 2.00 1.84 -16.51
C PHE A 151 2.40 3.10 -17.30
N LEU A 152 3.55 3.71 -17.01
CA LEU A 152 3.93 5.00 -17.58
C LEU A 152 5.26 4.97 -18.34
N ARG A 153 6.07 3.91 -18.16
CA ARG A 153 7.38 3.81 -18.79
C ARG A 153 7.34 3.34 -20.25
N ASP A 154 6.26 2.66 -20.64
CA ASP A 154 6.12 2.03 -21.96
C ASP A 154 5.20 2.83 -22.91
N PHE A 155 4.90 4.10 -22.62
CA PHE A 155 4.29 4.96 -23.64
C PHE A 155 5.37 5.41 -24.60
N PRO A 156 5.40 4.90 -25.86
CA PRO A 156 6.23 5.51 -26.89
C PRO A 156 5.72 6.93 -27.06
N HIS A 157 6.61 7.89 -26.91
CA HIS A 157 6.35 9.28 -27.31
C HIS A 157 6.10 9.28 -28.82
N SER A 158 4.83 9.27 -29.21
CA SER A 158 4.39 9.58 -30.58
C SER A 158 4.30 11.08 -30.73
#